data_124b751be808d5d506c3047712762ae3
#
_entry.id   124b751be808d5d506c3047712762ae3
#
_cell.length_a   1.000
_cell.length_b   1.000
_cell.length_c   1.000
_cell.angle_alpha   90.00
_cell.angle_beta   90.00
_cell.angle_gamma   90.00
#
_symmetry.space_group_name_H-M   'P 1'
#
loop_
_entity.id
_entity.type
_entity.pdbx_description
1 polymer ?
#
loop_
_entity_poly.entity_id
_entity_poly.type
_entity_poly.pdbx_seq_one_letter_code
_entity_poly.pdbx_strand_id
1 'polypeptide(L)'
;MKKFFAVCLSLCLAIALCAVPAFADGDVAQGEGGKTYPTLQQAIDAVSGSGKVTLLKDTAEDITIASGKTIELVLNAKLTNVSGHTIVVKDRGNLTISGSGTVDNTTHQRAAIDNEIGGVVVLNGGTFTRSAETGASPTQGGTNTFYTIRNHGTMTFNAGVVVSQNGHFSSLVENGFYNGTSENPSGGAATMIINGGNFTGGINTIKNDDYGVLTIYDGNFANTTQAALLNWNEATVENGTFESTGPAVLNGGGNTTMDKGTLNLKGGTFTGAAGQDAVAAMNGQASYLNGVDITGGAYSSDVSQMVATGSSELVKASGDNRYQVGQYTSSTNGVTAATQLNGTNVFFESLNDAVNQKGVTSVNVVANATLTQPVPTGVSVTVMANTTLTASGNLGNVAFQNGAKLVVPDGQTVTINGKQYSAGSYEAKGDGSLAKPETTPSAPADSSTGKTNPKTGVRA
;
A
#
# COMPACT_ATOMS: atom_id res chain seq x y z
N MET A 1 -63.31 -37.27 43.81
CA MET A 1 -63.54 -38.03 42.58
C MET A 1 -63.61 -37.02 41.43
N LYS A 2 -62.54 -36.68 40.79
CA LYS A 2 -62.54 -35.80 39.62
C LYS A 2 -61.64 -36.46 38.58
N LYS A 3 -62.23 -36.84 37.45
CA LYS A 3 -61.58 -37.45 36.30
C LYS A 3 -60.88 -36.35 35.54
N PHE A 4 -59.51 -36.46 35.36
CA PHE A 4 -58.75 -35.67 34.45
C PHE A 4 -58.69 -36.35 33.08
N PHE A 5 -59.27 -35.72 32.07
CA PHE A 5 -59.08 -36.06 30.67
C PHE A 5 -57.72 -35.52 30.21
N ALA A 6 -56.84 -36.40 29.83
CA ALA A 6 -55.60 -36.04 29.12
C ALA A 6 -55.90 -36.03 27.62
N VAL A 7 -55.89 -34.86 27.01
CA VAL A 7 -55.88 -34.69 25.55
C VAL A 7 -54.42 -34.76 25.08
N CYS A 8 -54.06 -35.86 24.43
CA CYS A 8 -52.81 -35.98 23.69
C CYS A 8 -52.94 -35.18 22.40
N LEU A 9 -52.37 -34.01 22.37
CA LEU A 9 -52.17 -33.25 21.14
C LEU A 9 -50.92 -33.82 20.42
N SER A 10 -51.14 -34.68 19.44
CA SER A 10 -50.09 -35.17 18.55
C SER A 10 -49.73 -34.04 17.58
N LEU A 11 -48.64 -33.32 17.91
CA LEU A 11 -48.02 -32.38 17.02
C LEU A 11 -47.26 -33.17 15.92
N CYS A 12 -47.87 -33.37 14.77
CA CYS A 12 -47.21 -33.82 13.58
C CYS A 12 -46.24 -32.73 13.11
N LEU A 13 -45.00 -32.81 13.57
CA LEU A 13 -43.88 -32.03 13.00
C LEU A 13 -43.58 -32.63 11.62
N ALA A 14 -44.18 -32.06 10.59
CA ALA A 14 -43.76 -32.31 9.21
C ALA A 14 -42.34 -31.74 9.04
N ILE A 15 -41.33 -32.57 9.29
CA ILE A 15 -40.00 -32.31 8.82
C ILE A 15 -40.08 -32.44 7.29
N ALA A 16 -40.16 -31.29 6.61
CA ALA A 16 -39.87 -31.24 5.21
C ALA A 16 -38.38 -31.67 5.06
N LEU A 17 -38.15 -32.94 4.87
CA LEU A 17 -36.90 -33.39 4.29
C LEU A 17 -36.83 -32.69 2.95
N CYS A 18 -36.06 -31.62 2.87
CA CYS A 18 -35.48 -31.21 1.61
C CYS A 18 -34.67 -32.43 1.13
N ALA A 19 -35.23 -33.17 0.22
CA ALA A 19 -34.52 -34.23 -0.46
C ALA A 19 -33.30 -33.57 -1.09
N VAL A 20 -32.13 -33.72 -0.47
CA VAL A 20 -30.88 -33.42 -1.14
C VAL A 20 -30.90 -34.37 -2.35
N PRO A 21 -30.88 -33.86 -3.57
CA PRO A 21 -30.90 -34.74 -4.74
C PRO A 21 -29.70 -35.68 -4.60
N ALA A 22 -29.95 -36.98 -4.67
CA ALA A 22 -28.89 -37.97 -4.68
C ALA A 22 -28.10 -37.73 -5.97
N PHE A 23 -26.84 -37.32 -5.80
CA PHE A 23 -25.95 -37.16 -6.95
C PHE A 23 -25.74 -38.53 -7.60
N ALA A 24 -25.85 -38.58 -8.93
CA ALA A 24 -25.39 -39.76 -9.64
C ALA A 24 -23.90 -39.97 -9.36
N ASP A 25 -23.51 -41.20 -9.14
CA ASP A 25 -22.13 -41.53 -8.87
C ASP A 25 -21.30 -41.15 -10.12
N GLY A 26 -20.48 -40.09 -10.00
CA GLY A 26 -19.73 -39.52 -11.12
C GLY A 26 -20.06 -38.06 -11.48
N ASP A 27 -21.23 -37.53 -11.10
CA ASP A 27 -21.56 -36.12 -11.36
C ASP A 27 -20.67 -35.18 -10.51
N VAL A 28 -20.16 -34.13 -11.16
CA VAL A 28 -19.22 -33.16 -10.54
C VAL A 28 -19.83 -31.77 -10.40
N ALA A 29 -20.91 -31.47 -11.14
CA ALA A 29 -21.50 -30.13 -11.14
C ALA A 29 -23.03 -30.19 -11.02
N GLN A 30 -23.61 -29.12 -10.49
CA GLN A 30 -25.06 -28.93 -10.38
C GLN A 30 -25.47 -27.63 -11.05
N GLY A 31 -26.47 -27.69 -11.89
CA GLY A 31 -27.12 -26.55 -12.52
C GLY A 31 -28.44 -26.17 -11.86
N GLU A 32 -29.23 -25.39 -12.56
CA GLU A 32 -30.54 -24.94 -12.12
C GLU A 32 -31.50 -26.12 -11.83
N GLY A 33 -32.42 -25.89 -10.88
CA GLY A 33 -33.39 -26.91 -10.46
C GLY A 33 -32.76 -28.13 -9.77
N GLY A 34 -31.48 -28.09 -9.41
CA GLY A 34 -30.78 -29.19 -8.75
C GLY A 34 -30.33 -30.30 -9.71
N LYS A 35 -30.44 -30.12 -11.02
CA LYS A 35 -29.97 -31.07 -12.02
C LYS A 35 -28.45 -31.21 -11.97
N THR A 36 -27.95 -32.43 -11.95
CA THR A 36 -26.51 -32.73 -11.88
C THR A 36 -25.94 -33.11 -13.25
N TYR A 37 -24.64 -32.94 -13.40
CA TYR A 37 -23.92 -33.12 -14.65
C TYR A 37 -22.57 -33.80 -14.41
N PRO A 38 -22.15 -34.72 -15.29
CA PRO A 38 -20.86 -35.40 -15.20
C PRO A 38 -19.66 -34.50 -15.46
N THR A 39 -19.86 -33.33 -16.10
CA THR A 39 -18.82 -32.33 -16.32
C THR A 39 -19.32 -30.91 -15.99
N LEU A 40 -18.39 -30.05 -15.57
CA LEU A 40 -18.69 -28.65 -15.31
C LEU A 40 -19.11 -27.92 -16.59
N GLN A 41 -18.43 -28.20 -17.72
CA GLN A 41 -18.76 -27.59 -19.00
C GLN A 41 -20.20 -27.93 -19.43
N GLN A 42 -20.66 -29.18 -19.25
CA GLN A 42 -22.04 -29.56 -19.59
C GLN A 42 -23.08 -28.81 -18.73
N ALA A 43 -22.76 -28.58 -17.45
CA ALA A 43 -23.64 -27.75 -16.61
C ALA A 43 -23.71 -26.30 -17.09
N ILE A 44 -22.57 -25.72 -17.49
CA ILE A 44 -22.48 -24.38 -18.06
C ILE A 44 -23.21 -24.28 -19.37
N ASP A 45 -23.06 -25.29 -20.26
CA ASP A 45 -23.71 -25.31 -21.57
C ASP A 45 -25.24 -25.44 -21.47
N ALA A 46 -25.72 -26.12 -20.46
CA ALA A 46 -27.14 -26.27 -20.19
C ALA A 46 -27.85 -24.98 -19.74
N VAL A 47 -27.08 -23.98 -19.24
CA VAL A 47 -27.64 -22.67 -18.91
C VAL A 47 -28.11 -21.94 -20.16
N SER A 48 -29.38 -21.53 -20.20
CA SER A 48 -29.94 -20.73 -21.29
C SER A 48 -29.81 -19.24 -20.97
N GLY A 49 -28.75 -18.59 -21.52
CA GLY A 49 -28.48 -17.17 -21.28
C GLY A 49 -27.83 -16.91 -19.92
N SER A 50 -28.60 -16.86 -18.83
CA SER A 50 -28.10 -16.56 -17.49
C SER A 50 -28.50 -17.64 -16.50
N GLY A 51 -27.58 -18.06 -15.61
CA GLY A 51 -27.90 -19.05 -14.57
C GLY A 51 -26.74 -19.38 -13.65
N LYS A 52 -27.07 -20.18 -12.63
CA LYS A 52 -26.15 -20.60 -11.57
C LYS A 52 -25.68 -22.04 -11.80
N VAL A 53 -24.40 -22.24 -11.63
CA VAL A 53 -23.74 -23.56 -11.66
C VAL A 53 -22.88 -23.71 -10.40
N THR A 54 -22.92 -24.88 -9.78
CA THR A 54 -22.11 -25.20 -8.62
C THR A 54 -21.17 -26.35 -8.93
N LEU A 55 -19.88 -26.17 -8.73
CA LEU A 55 -18.91 -27.25 -8.74
C LEU A 55 -18.95 -27.96 -7.39
N LEU A 56 -19.21 -29.27 -7.40
CA LEU A 56 -19.45 -30.08 -6.20
C LEU A 56 -18.29 -30.97 -5.82
N LYS A 57 -17.54 -31.46 -6.81
CA LYS A 57 -16.39 -32.37 -6.65
C LYS A 57 -15.21 -31.88 -7.49
N ASP A 58 -14.03 -32.27 -7.07
CA ASP A 58 -12.80 -32.00 -7.82
C ASP A 58 -12.90 -32.58 -9.24
N THR A 59 -12.52 -31.79 -10.21
CA THR A 59 -12.53 -32.19 -11.62
C THR A 59 -11.37 -31.57 -12.38
N ALA A 60 -11.01 -32.20 -13.50
CA ALA A 60 -10.03 -31.67 -14.46
C ALA A 60 -10.72 -31.37 -15.79
N GLU A 61 -10.92 -30.10 -16.10
CA GLU A 61 -11.60 -29.60 -17.29
C GLU A 61 -11.03 -28.24 -17.72
N ASP A 62 -10.96 -28.04 -19.05
CA ASP A 62 -10.78 -26.72 -19.65
C ASP A 62 -12.17 -26.17 -19.95
N ILE A 63 -12.65 -25.18 -19.20
CA ILE A 63 -14.01 -24.65 -19.38
C ILE A 63 -14.02 -23.31 -20.12
N THR A 64 -15.11 -23.08 -20.85
CA THR A 64 -15.34 -21.85 -21.60
C THR A 64 -16.70 -21.25 -21.27
N ILE A 65 -16.69 -19.96 -20.92
CA ILE A 65 -17.91 -19.15 -20.86
C ILE A 65 -18.09 -18.51 -22.23
N ALA A 66 -19.02 -19.06 -23.02
CA ALA A 66 -19.26 -18.62 -24.35
C ALA A 66 -19.90 -17.21 -24.42
N SER A 67 -19.80 -16.60 -25.60
CA SER A 67 -20.44 -15.30 -25.87
C SER A 67 -21.95 -15.34 -25.58
N GLY A 68 -22.44 -14.32 -24.88
CA GLY A 68 -23.83 -14.15 -24.50
C GLY A 68 -24.29 -14.98 -23.30
N LYS A 69 -23.39 -15.77 -22.67
CA LYS A 69 -23.70 -16.47 -21.43
C LYS A 69 -23.35 -15.62 -20.23
N THR A 70 -24.19 -15.66 -19.19
CA THR A 70 -23.95 -15.08 -17.88
C THR A 70 -24.02 -16.19 -16.83
N ILE A 71 -22.87 -16.55 -16.28
CA ILE A 71 -22.73 -17.68 -15.35
C ILE A 71 -22.35 -17.19 -13.95
N GLU A 72 -23.16 -17.58 -12.94
CA GLU A 72 -22.76 -17.55 -11.54
C GLU A 72 -22.18 -18.93 -11.18
N LEU A 73 -20.87 -19.02 -11.06
CA LEU A 73 -20.15 -20.24 -10.68
C LEU A 73 -19.83 -20.26 -9.20
N VAL A 74 -20.38 -21.22 -8.47
CA VAL A 74 -20.03 -21.47 -7.07
C VAL A 74 -19.00 -22.58 -7.00
N LEU A 75 -17.80 -22.23 -6.54
CA LEU A 75 -16.70 -23.17 -6.36
C LEU A 75 -16.71 -23.77 -4.95
N ASN A 76 -17.14 -25.02 -4.81
CA ASN A 76 -17.04 -25.76 -3.55
C ASN A 76 -15.96 -26.85 -3.60
N ALA A 77 -15.26 -26.97 -4.72
CA ALA A 77 -14.26 -28.00 -4.97
C ALA A 77 -13.13 -27.44 -5.86
N LYS A 78 -12.17 -28.28 -6.21
CA LYS A 78 -11.04 -27.90 -7.07
C LYS A 78 -11.34 -28.14 -8.54
N LEU A 79 -11.15 -27.12 -9.36
CA LEU A 79 -11.11 -27.19 -10.80
C LEU A 79 -9.66 -27.11 -11.28
N THR A 80 -9.17 -28.15 -11.96
CA THR A 80 -7.86 -28.19 -12.60
C THR A 80 -8.04 -28.20 -14.10
N ASN A 81 -7.11 -27.69 -14.87
CA ASN A 81 -7.17 -27.79 -16.33
C ASN A 81 -6.72 -29.18 -16.83
N VAL A 82 -7.01 -29.47 -18.09
CA VAL A 82 -6.48 -30.65 -18.83
C VAL A 82 -5.22 -30.26 -19.60
N SER A 83 -5.29 -29.24 -20.44
CA SER A 83 -4.16 -28.81 -21.29
C SER A 83 -4.22 -27.33 -21.71
N GLY A 84 -5.38 -26.70 -21.63
CA GLY A 84 -5.62 -25.31 -21.96
C GLY A 84 -5.53 -24.37 -20.76
N HIS A 85 -6.10 -23.17 -20.94
CA HIS A 85 -6.46 -22.33 -19.80
C HIS A 85 -7.57 -23.02 -19.01
N THR A 86 -7.57 -22.91 -17.69
CA THR A 86 -8.58 -23.61 -16.88
C THR A 86 -9.97 -23.02 -17.13
N ILE A 87 -10.07 -21.69 -17.19
CA ILE A 87 -11.28 -20.94 -17.50
C ILE A 87 -10.98 -19.92 -18.60
N VAL A 88 -11.75 -19.95 -19.69
CA VAL A 88 -11.74 -18.90 -20.72
C VAL A 88 -13.07 -18.19 -20.73
N VAL A 89 -13.06 -16.85 -20.66
CA VAL A 89 -14.27 -16.03 -20.80
C VAL A 89 -14.19 -15.31 -22.15
N LYS A 90 -15.11 -15.63 -23.04
CA LYS A 90 -15.16 -15.08 -24.40
C LYS A 90 -15.81 -13.69 -24.44
N ASP A 91 -15.64 -12.98 -25.55
CA ASP A 91 -16.34 -11.73 -25.82
C ASP A 91 -17.83 -11.83 -25.44
N ARG A 92 -18.35 -10.85 -24.70
CA ARG A 92 -19.72 -10.83 -24.15
C ARG A 92 -20.10 -12.02 -23.24
N GLY A 93 -19.14 -12.82 -22.82
CA GLY A 93 -19.30 -13.77 -21.73
C GLY A 93 -19.19 -13.06 -20.39
N ASN A 94 -20.06 -13.42 -19.44
CA ASN A 94 -20.04 -12.86 -18.08
C ASN A 94 -19.89 -14.02 -17.08
N LEU A 95 -18.90 -13.92 -16.21
CA LEU A 95 -18.62 -14.91 -15.18
C LEU A 95 -18.51 -14.25 -13.82
N THR A 96 -19.34 -14.69 -12.88
CA THR A 96 -19.16 -14.36 -11.46
C THR A 96 -18.77 -15.63 -10.73
N ILE A 97 -17.64 -15.60 -10.01
CA ILE A 97 -17.16 -16.73 -9.18
C ILE A 97 -17.32 -16.40 -7.70
N SER A 98 -17.85 -17.36 -6.95
CA SER A 98 -17.97 -17.33 -5.50
C SER A 98 -17.62 -18.69 -4.89
N GLY A 99 -17.59 -18.78 -3.54
CA GLY A 99 -17.22 -20.00 -2.83
C GLY A 99 -15.75 -20.02 -2.42
N SER A 100 -15.30 -21.13 -1.84
CA SER A 100 -13.97 -21.30 -1.27
C SER A 100 -13.09 -22.32 -2.02
N GLY A 101 -13.57 -22.81 -3.16
CA GLY A 101 -12.85 -23.78 -3.99
C GLY A 101 -11.62 -23.17 -4.68
N THR A 102 -10.93 -23.99 -5.44
CA THR A 102 -9.68 -23.62 -6.09
C THR A 102 -9.78 -23.79 -7.60
N VAL A 103 -9.32 -22.81 -8.37
CA VAL A 103 -9.02 -22.90 -9.79
C VAL A 103 -7.51 -22.98 -9.96
N ASP A 104 -7.02 -24.11 -10.46
CA ASP A 104 -5.58 -24.35 -10.62
C ASP A 104 -5.26 -24.63 -12.08
N ASN A 105 -4.21 -24.03 -12.60
CA ASN A 105 -3.66 -24.38 -13.88
C ASN A 105 -2.32 -25.09 -13.72
N THR A 106 -2.22 -26.30 -14.21
CA THR A 106 -1.02 -27.15 -14.12
C THR A 106 -0.23 -27.23 -15.43
N THR A 107 -0.71 -26.54 -16.49
CA THR A 107 -0.06 -26.54 -17.80
C THR A 107 0.81 -25.31 -17.97
N HIS A 108 2.04 -25.52 -18.40
CA HIS A 108 2.95 -24.42 -18.73
C HIS A 108 2.35 -23.50 -19.81
N GLN A 109 2.58 -22.18 -19.67
CA GLN A 109 2.08 -21.15 -20.59
C GLN A 109 0.54 -21.05 -20.69
N ARG A 110 -0.18 -21.42 -19.63
CA ARG A 110 -1.64 -21.30 -19.56
C ARG A 110 -2.05 -20.64 -18.24
N ALA A 111 -3.15 -19.90 -18.26
CA ALA A 111 -3.72 -19.20 -17.12
C ALA A 111 -4.76 -20.05 -16.38
N ALA A 112 -4.96 -19.78 -15.10
CA ALA A 112 -6.14 -20.24 -14.37
C ALA A 112 -7.42 -19.54 -14.88
N ILE A 113 -7.33 -18.23 -15.18
CA ILE A 113 -8.40 -17.49 -15.87
C ILE A 113 -7.79 -16.69 -17.00
N ASP A 114 -8.36 -16.83 -18.19
CA ASP A 114 -8.10 -16.04 -19.39
C ASP A 114 -9.38 -15.28 -19.78
N ASN A 115 -9.43 -13.99 -19.44
CA ASN A 115 -10.54 -13.11 -19.78
C ASN A 115 -10.23 -12.38 -21.10
N GLU A 116 -10.86 -12.82 -22.18
CA GLU A 116 -10.65 -12.24 -23.50
C GLU A 116 -11.28 -10.83 -23.64
N ILE A 117 -10.96 -10.13 -24.72
CA ILE A 117 -11.54 -8.82 -25.05
C ILE A 117 -13.08 -8.94 -25.02
N GLY A 118 -13.71 -8.00 -24.29
CA GLY A 118 -15.17 -7.94 -24.14
C GLY A 118 -15.77 -8.91 -23.12
N GLY A 119 -14.96 -9.82 -22.55
CA GLY A 119 -15.37 -10.66 -21.44
C GLY A 119 -15.47 -9.89 -20.12
N VAL A 120 -16.37 -10.31 -19.24
CA VAL A 120 -16.57 -9.70 -17.90
C VAL A 120 -16.43 -10.76 -16.82
N VAL A 121 -15.56 -10.51 -15.84
CA VAL A 121 -15.31 -11.43 -14.72
C VAL A 121 -15.44 -10.70 -13.38
N VAL A 122 -16.17 -11.29 -12.45
CA VAL A 122 -16.26 -10.82 -11.07
C VAL A 122 -15.89 -11.96 -10.12
N LEU A 123 -14.87 -11.78 -9.30
CA LEU A 123 -14.38 -12.75 -8.33
C LEU A 123 -14.77 -12.30 -6.92
N ASN A 124 -15.68 -13.02 -6.29
CA ASN A 124 -16.18 -12.77 -4.93
C ASN A 124 -15.52 -13.68 -3.88
N GLY A 125 -14.68 -14.62 -4.30
CA GLY A 125 -13.98 -15.57 -3.44
C GLY A 125 -13.26 -16.61 -4.28
N GLY A 126 -12.71 -17.63 -3.63
CA GLY A 126 -11.93 -18.71 -4.24
C GLY A 126 -10.43 -18.45 -4.30
N THR A 127 -9.70 -19.51 -4.57
CA THR A 127 -8.24 -19.48 -4.76
C THR A 127 -7.92 -19.74 -6.22
N PHE A 128 -7.08 -18.89 -6.81
CA PHE A 128 -6.62 -18.99 -8.20
C PHE A 128 -5.11 -19.18 -8.21
N THR A 129 -4.63 -20.25 -8.83
CA THR A 129 -3.21 -20.60 -8.75
C THR A 129 -2.70 -21.29 -10.00
N ARG A 130 -1.39 -21.35 -10.13
CA ARG A 130 -0.63 -22.14 -11.07
C ARG A 130 0.35 -23.01 -10.30
N SER A 131 -0.13 -24.14 -9.78
CA SER A 131 0.63 -24.98 -8.84
C SER A 131 1.88 -25.61 -9.45
N ALA A 132 1.92 -25.81 -10.75
CA ALA A 132 3.08 -26.31 -11.49
C ALA A 132 4.15 -25.22 -11.73
N GLU A 133 3.85 -23.97 -11.50
CA GLU A 133 4.77 -22.86 -11.73
C GLU A 133 5.60 -22.62 -10.46
N THR A 134 6.84 -23.08 -10.50
CA THR A 134 7.76 -23.01 -9.33
C THR A 134 9.11 -22.38 -9.66
N GLY A 135 9.35 -22.04 -10.95
CA GLY A 135 10.63 -21.50 -11.39
C GLY A 135 10.85 -20.05 -10.94
N ALA A 136 12.08 -19.75 -10.54
CA ALA A 136 12.48 -18.39 -10.17
C ALA A 136 13.13 -17.62 -11.33
N SER A 137 13.38 -18.30 -12.46
CA SER A 137 14.04 -17.72 -13.62
C SER A 137 13.76 -18.56 -14.87
N PRO A 138 14.03 -18.05 -16.08
CA PRO A 138 13.91 -18.81 -17.34
C PRO A 138 14.66 -20.13 -17.34
N THR A 139 15.75 -20.21 -16.59
CA THR A 139 16.60 -21.41 -16.51
C THR A 139 16.07 -22.47 -15.54
N GLN A 140 15.12 -22.13 -14.67
CA GLN A 140 14.58 -23.03 -13.66
C GLN A 140 13.17 -23.54 -13.94
N GLY A 141 12.42 -22.90 -14.83
CA GLY A 141 11.03 -23.27 -15.09
C GLY A 141 10.67 -23.26 -16.56
N GLY A 142 11.64 -23.17 -17.43
CA GLY A 142 11.40 -23.04 -18.87
C GLY A 142 11.23 -21.60 -19.34
N THR A 143 10.96 -21.48 -20.61
CA THR A 143 10.82 -20.16 -21.25
C THR A 143 9.43 -19.62 -20.97
N ASN A 144 9.36 -18.39 -20.54
CA ASN A 144 8.17 -17.59 -20.43
C ASN A 144 6.94 -18.38 -20.02
N THR A 145 6.63 -18.27 -18.84
CA THR A 145 5.38 -18.76 -18.30
C THR A 145 4.27 -17.82 -18.69
N PHE A 146 3.11 -18.09 -18.25
CA PHE A 146 1.96 -17.26 -18.49
C PHE A 146 1.50 -16.67 -17.15
N TYR A 147 0.63 -15.69 -17.20
CA TYR A 147 0.02 -15.12 -15.98
C TYR A 147 -0.91 -16.15 -15.31
N THR A 148 -1.06 -16.09 -14.02
CA THR A 148 -2.09 -16.87 -13.32
C THR A 148 -3.48 -16.39 -13.74
N ILE A 149 -3.66 -15.07 -13.85
CA ILE A 149 -4.87 -14.45 -14.39
C ILE A 149 -4.46 -13.43 -15.45
N ARG A 150 -5.05 -13.54 -16.64
CA ARG A 150 -4.92 -12.57 -17.72
C ARG A 150 -6.25 -11.86 -17.92
N ASN A 151 -6.24 -10.53 -18.01
CA ASN A 151 -7.42 -9.72 -18.28
C ASN A 151 -7.22 -8.81 -19.49
N HIS A 152 -7.92 -9.10 -20.57
CA HIS A 152 -8.07 -8.26 -21.75
C HIS A 152 -9.46 -7.60 -21.83
N GLY A 153 -10.36 -7.92 -20.91
CA GLY A 153 -11.72 -7.40 -20.79
C GLY A 153 -11.94 -6.53 -19.56
N THR A 154 -12.98 -6.83 -18.83
CA THR A 154 -13.30 -6.18 -17.53
C THR A 154 -13.23 -7.21 -16.41
N MET A 155 -12.48 -6.89 -15.35
CA MET A 155 -12.32 -7.78 -14.20
C MET A 155 -12.44 -7.06 -12.88
N THR A 156 -13.13 -7.68 -11.91
CA THR A 156 -13.24 -7.18 -10.54
C THR A 156 -12.86 -8.27 -9.56
N PHE A 157 -11.95 -7.93 -8.62
CA PHE A 157 -11.61 -8.75 -7.47
C PHE A 157 -12.24 -8.14 -6.22
N ASN A 158 -12.96 -8.95 -5.45
CA ASN A 158 -13.51 -8.56 -4.17
C ASN A 158 -12.73 -9.19 -3.00
N ALA A 159 -12.97 -8.71 -1.79
CA ALA A 159 -12.34 -9.24 -0.59
C ALA A 159 -12.61 -10.75 -0.46
N GLY A 160 -11.61 -11.53 -0.01
CA GLY A 160 -11.70 -12.99 0.11
C GLY A 160 -11.14 -13.75 -1.08
N VAL A 161 -10.80 -13.07 -2.18
CA VAL A 161 -10.08 -13.69 -3.30
C VAL A 161 -8.62 -13.89 -2.93
N VAL A 162 -8.08 -15.06 -3.31
CA VAL A 162 -6.65 -15.40 -3.19
C VAL A 162 -6.11 -15.72 -4.58
N VAL A 163 -5.08 -15.01 -5.01
CA VAL A 163 -4.32 -15.33 -6.22
C VAL A 163 -2.89 -15.62 -5.83
N SER A 164 -2.38 -16.79 -6.20
CA SER A 164 -1.04 -17.18 -5.77
C SER A 164 -0.31 -18.05 -6.79
N GLN A 165 1.01 -17.94 -6.80
CA GLN A 165 1.90 -18.94 -7.40
C GLN A 165 3.23 -18.96 -6.64
N ASN A 166 3.90 -20.12 -6.64
CA ASN A 166 5.20 -20.26 -5.99
C ASN A 166 6.36 -19.76 -6.84
N GLY A 167 6.16 -19.67 -8.15
CA GLY A 167 7.17 -19.21 -9.09
C GLY A 167 7.24 -17.68 -9.21
N HIS A 168 8.42 -17.20 -9.62
CA HIS A 168 8.72 -15.77 -9.81
C HIS A 168 9.17 -15.48 -11.25
N PHE A 169 8.74 -16.29 -12.21
CA PHE A 169 9.21 -16.16 -13.59
C PHE A 169 8.31 -15.25 -14.45
N SER A 170 6.99 -15.30 -14.26
CA SER A 170 6.01 -14.41 -14.89
C SER A 170 5.28 -13.58 -13.86
N SER A 171 4.61 -12.52 -14.28
CA SER A 171 3.72 -11.76 -13.39
C SER A 171 2.53 -12.62 -12.98
N LEU A 172 1.99 -12.38 -11.79
CA LEU A 172 0.87 -13.15 -11.26
C LEU A 172 -0.44 -12.80 -11.98
N VAL A 173 -0.74 -11.50 -12.06
CA VAL A 173 -1.95 -10.97 -12.71
C VAL A 173 -1.54 -9.92 -13.75
N GLU A 174 -2.09 -10.03 -14.96
CA GLU A 174 -1.98 -9.05 -16.04
C GLU A 174 -3.31 -8.33 -16.27
N ASN A 175 -3.23 -7.02 -16.48
CA ASN A 175 -4.31 -6.19 -16.98
C ASN A 175 -3.80 -5.37 -18.15
N GLY A 176 -4.34 -5.59 -19.34
CA GLY A 176 -3.84 -4.92 -20.54
C GLY A 176 -3.26 -5.89 -21.57
N PHE A 177 -2.36 -5.40 -22.41
CA PHE A 177 -1.87 -6.13 -23.58
C PHE A 177 -0.35 -5.98 -23.69
N TYR A 178 0.38 -7.06 -23.51
CA TYR A 178 1.85 -7.05 -23.53
C TYR A 178 2.45 -6.53 -24.84
N ASN A 179 1.84 -6.87 -25.96
CA ASN A 179 2.28 -6.43 -27.29
C ASN A 179 1.42 -5.28 -27.86
N GLY A 180 0.72 -4.54 -27.02
CA GLY A 180 -0.02 -3.34 -27.39
C GLY A 180 -0.98 -3.57 -28.56
N THR A 181 -0.82 -2.82 -29.65
CA THR A 181 -1.72 -2.88 -30.81
C THR A 181 -1.75 -4.22 -31.55
N SER A 182 -0.73 -5.07 -31.41
CA SER A 182 -0.73 -6.40 -32.06
C SER A 182 -1.72 -7.37 -31.40
N GLU A 183 -1.93 -7.24 -30.09
CA GLU A 183 -2.91 -8.03 -29.32
C GLU A 183 -4.25 -7.32 -29.20
N ASN A 184 -4.26 -5.99 -29.31
CA ASN A 184 -5.45 -5.14 -29.20
C ASN A 184 -5.58 -4.19 -30.39
N PRO A 185 -5.89 -4.71 -31.58
CA PRO A 185 -6.01 -3.86 -32.79
C PRO A 185 -7.15 -2.87 -32.72
N SER A 186 -8.16 -3.08 -31.86
CA SER A 186 -9.29 -2.16 -31.64
C SER A 186 -8.94 -0.98 -30.73
N GLY A 187 -7.86 -1.08 -29.93
CA GLY A 187 -7.43 -0.03 -28.98
C GLY A 187 -8.35 0.15 -27.77
N GLY A 188 -9.23 -0.82 -27.47
CA GLY A 188 -10.11 -0.78 -26.30
C GLY A 188 -9.34 -1.01 -25.00
N ALA A 189 -9.77 -0.38 -23.91
CA ALA A 189 -9.14 -0.56 -22.61
C ALA A 189 -9.47 -1.92 -21.99
N ALA A 190 -8.48 -2.57 -21.37
CA ALA A 190 -8.69 -3.61 -20.39
C ALA A 190 -8.86 -2.94 -19.01
N THR A 191 -9.95 -3.22 -18.32
CA THR A 191 -10.27 -2.57 -17.05
C THR A 191 -10.20 -3.56 -15.89
N MET A 192 -9.49 -3.19 -14.84
CA MET A 192 -9.38 -4.00 -13.63
C MET A 192 -9.67 -3.17 -12.38
N ILE A 193 -10.52 -3.71 -11.51
CA ILE A 193 -10.84 -3.14 -10.20
C ILE A 193 -10.49 -4.18 -9.13
N ILE A 194 -9.69 -3.79 -8.15
CA ILE A 194 -9.33 -4.61 -7.00
C ILE A 194 -9.90 -3.94 -5.74
N ASN A 195 -10.99 -4.49 -5.20
CA ASN A 195 -11.60 -4.01 -3.96
C ASN A 195 -10.96 -4.63 -2.72
N GLY A 196 -10.11 -5.65 -2.89
CA GLY A 196 -9.39 -6.36 -1.84
C GLY A 196 -8.91 -7.72 -2.31
N GLY A 197 -8.36 -8.51 -1.39
CA GLY A 197 -7.83 -9.84 -1.67
C GLY A 197 -6.35 -9.98 -1.33
N ASN A 198 -5.84 -11.21 -1.50
CA ASN A 198 -4.44 -11.54 -1.26
C ASN A 198 -3.79 -12.03 -2.56
N PHE A 199 -2.74 -11.36 -2.96
CA PHE A 199 -2.00 -11.62 -4.20
C PHE A 199 -0.55 -11.92 -3.85
N THR A 200 -0.08 -13.15 -4.10
CA THR A 200 1.26 -13.57 -3.68
C THR A 200 2.01 -14.34 -4.75
N GLY A 201 3.24 -13.94 -5.02
CA GLY A 201 4.12 -14.58 -6.00
C GLY A 201 4.21 -13.84 -7.33
N GLY A 202 4.85 -14.47 -8.29
CA GLY A 202 5.18 -13.86 -9.57
C GLY A 202 6.40 -12.96 -9.54
N ILE A 203 6.90 -12.58 -10.71
CA ILE A 203 7.93 -11.56 -10.83
C ILE A 203 7.38 -10.19 -10.45
N ASN A 204 6.15 -9.91 -10.86
CA ASN A 204 5.30 -8.84 -10.36
C ASN A 204 3.98 -9.45 -9.87
N THR A 205 3.42 -8.92 -8.80
CA THR A 205 2.11 -9.36 -8.34
C THR A 205 1.02 -8.87 -9.29
N ILE A 206 1.02 -7.58 -9.60
CA ILE A 206 0.14 -6.97 -10.61
C ILE A 206 1.00 -6.32 -11.69
N LYS A 207 0.70 -6.63 -12.95
CA LYS A 207 1.23 -5.95 -14.12
C LYS A 207 0.09 -5.28 -14.88
N ASN A 208 0.13 -3.96 -14.94
CA ASN A 208 -0.80 -3.16 -15.72
C ASN A 208 -0.11 -2.75 -17.02
N ASP A 209 -0.43 -3.46 -18.08
CA ASP A 209 0.20 -3.36 -19.41
C ASP A 209 -0.43 -2.27 -20.29
N ASP A 210 -0.06 -2.24 -21.56
CA ASP A 210 -0.62 -1.32 -22.56
C ASP A 210 -2.15 -1.37 -22.56
N TYR A 211 -2.79 -0.22 -22.68
CA TYR A 211 -4.25 -0.05 -22.61
C TYR A 211 -4.90 -0.52 -21.28
N GLY A 212 -4.12 -0.94 -20.30
CA GLY A 212 -4.63 -1.33 -18.98
C GLY A 212 -5.07 -0.11 -18.19
N VAL A 213 -6.30 -0.14 -17.66
CA VAL A 213 -6.81 0.84 -16.69
C VAL A 213 -7.08 0.10 -15.37
N LEU A 214 -6.31 0.44 -14.34
CA LEU A 214 -6.30 -0.26 -13.05
C LEU A 214 -6.75 0.67 -11.92
N THR A 215 -7.66 0.19 -11.08
CA THR A 215 -7.99 0.83 -9.80
C THR A 215 -7.87 -0.18 -8.67
N ILE A 216 -7.06 0.13 -7.67
CA ILE A 216 -6.91 -0.66 -6.45
C ILE A 216 -7.47 0.13 -5.27
N TYR A 217 -8.54 -0.37 -4.67
CA TYR A 217 -9.13 0.21 -3.47
C TYR A 217 -8.49 -0.34 -2.20
N ASP A 218 -8.10 -1.63 -2.20
CA ASP A 218 -7.42 -2.30 -1.08
C ASP A 218 -6.85 -3.65 -1.55
N GLY A 219 -6.03 -4.30 -0.71
CA GLY A 219 -5.47 -5.63 -0.94
C GLY A 219 -4.05 -5.79 -0.41
N ASN A 220 -3.59 -7.03 -0.38
CA ASN A 220 -2.22 -7.37 -0.01
C ASN A 220 -1.49 -7.94 -1.23
N PHE A 221 -0.36 -7.34 -1.58
CA PHE A 221 0.46 -7.66 -2.75
C PHE A 221 1.88 -7.93 -2.31
N ALA A 222 2.29 -9.20 -2.29
CA ALA A 222 3.55 -9.61 -1.66
C ALA A 222 4.22 -10.80 -2.34
N ASN A 223 5.40 -11.20 -1.83
CA ASN A 223 6.18 -12.34 -2.28
C ASN A 223 6.51 -12.27 -3.78
N THR A 224 7.03 -11.12 -4.23
CA THR A 224 7.41 -10.85 -5.61
C THR A 224 8.86 -10.37 -5.70
N THR A 225 9.49 -10.51 -6.85
CA THR A 225 10.94 -10.29 -7.01
C THR A 225 11.30 -9.03 -7.79
N GLN A 226 10.39 -8.47 -8.59
CA GLN A 226 10.62 -7.22 -9.31
C GLN A 226 9.83 -6.06 -8.70
N ALA A 227 8.51 -6.14 -8.67
CA ALA A 227 7.65 -5.15 -8.02
C ALA A 227 6.30 -5.74 -7.63
N ALA A 228 5.68 -5.27 -6.55
CA ALA A 228 4.30 -5.65 -6.25
C ALA A 228 3.33 -5.07 -7.28
N LEU A 229 3.56 -3.84 -7.73
CA LEU A 229 2.84 -3.22 -8.86
C LEU A 229 3.83 -2.77 -9.92
N LEU A 230 3.70 -3.29 -11.12
CA LEU A 230 4.32 -2.75 -12.33
C LEU A 230 3.24 -2.05 -13.16
N ASN A 231 3.36 -0.74 -13.33
CA ASN A 231 2.40 0.04 -14.12
C ASN A 231 3.04 0.59 -15.40
N TRP A 232 2.52 0.18 -16.55
CA TRP A 232 2.91 0.74 -17.85
C TRP A 232 1.91 1.77 -18.37
N ASN A 233 0.62 1.68 -17.99
CA ASN A 233 -0.40 2.55 -18.55
C ASN A 233 -1.04 3.47 -17.48
N GLU A 234 -2.25 3.22 -17.06
CA GLU A 234 -2.99 4.06 -16.12
C GLU A 234 -3.34 3.28 -14.85
N ALA A 235 -2.89 3.73 -13.69
CA ALA A 235 -3.26 3.12 -12.43
C ALA A 235 -3.58 4.14 -11.34
N THR A 236 -4.56 3.81 -10.51
CA THR A 236 -4.90 4.54 -9.28
C THR A 236 -4.92 3.56 -8.12
N VAL A 237 -4.21 3.90 -7.03
CA VAL A 237 -4.19 3.15 -5.78
C VAL A 237 -4.78 4.03 -4.68
N GLU A 238 -5.93 3.63 -4.13
CA GLU A 238 -6.57 4.31 -3.01
C GLU A 238 -5.99 3.81 -1.67
N ASN A 239 -5.72 2.51 -1.54
CA ASN A 239 -5.15 1.86 -0.36
C ASN A 239 -4.56 0.48 -0.73
N GLY A 240 -3.98 -0.22 0.26
CA GLY A 240 -3.42 -1.57 0.14
C GLY A 240 -2.00 -1.66 0.69
N THR A 241 -1.49 -2.88 0.78
CA THR A 241 -0.11 -3.16 1.22
C THR A 241 0.67 -3.77 0.07
N PHE A 242 1.78 -3.15 -0.30
CA PHE A 242 2.63 -3.53 -1.42
C PHE A 242 4.05 -3.81 -0.94
N GLU A 243 4.48 -5.06 -1.03
CA GLU A 243 5.81 -5.51 -0.57
C GLU A 243 6.54 -6.26 -1.69
N SER A 244 7.82 -5.95 -1.88
CA SER A 244 8.67 -6.59 -2.88
C SER A 244 10.10 -6.73 -2.40
N THR A 245 10.82 -7.71 -2.93
CA THR A 245 12.28 -7.80 -2.78
C THR A 245 13.05 -6.87 -3.74
N GLY A 246 12.34 -6.19 -4.62
CA GLY A 246 12.76 -5.01 -5.37
C GLY A 246 12.06 -3.76 -4.85
N PRO A 247 11.82 -2.75 -5.69
CA PRO A 247 10.86 -1.67 -5.40
C PRO A 247 9.46 -2.20 -5.13
N ALA A 248 8.67 -1.54 -4.28
CA ALA A 248 7.27 -1.90 -4.13
C ALA A 248 6.47 -1.61 -5.42
N VAL A 249 6.79 -0.49 -6.07
CA VAL A 249 6.15 -0.05 -7.32
C VAL A 249 7.20 0.30 -8.35
N LEU A 250 7.00 -0.19 -9.58
CA LEU A 250 7.70 0.26 -10.79
C LEU A 250 6.71 0.97 -11.71
N ASN A 251 7.06 2.17 -12.18
CA ASN A 251 6.25 2.94 -13.11
C ASN A 251 6.96 3.15 -14.45
N GLY A 252 6.16 3.20 -15.52
CA GLY A 252 6.60 3.41 -16.88
C GLY A 252 6.88 2.13 -17.63
N GLY A 253 6.54 2.15 -18.88
CA GLY A 253 6.64 1.02 -19.78
C GLY A 253 8.01 0.86 -20.41
N GLY A 254 8.12 -0.09 -21.27
CA GLY A 254 9.38 -0.37 -21.93
C GLY A 254 9.29 -0.76 -23.39
N ASN A 255 8.10 -0.95 -23.94
CA ASN A 255 8.00 -1.64 -25.21
C ASN A 255 7.25 -0.89 -26.31
N THR A 256 6.33 0.01 -26.01
CA THR A 256 5.49 0.64 -27.04
C THR A 256 5.24 2.13 -26.79
N THR A 257 4.71 2.81 -27.80
CA THR A 257 4.24 4.20 -27.69
C THR A 257 2.90 4.32 -26.94
N MET A 258 2.33 3.21 -26.50
CA MET A 258 1.07 3.16 -25.76
C MET A 258 1.26 3.22 -24.25
N ASP A 259 2.52 3.21 -23.79
CA ASP A 259 2.86 3.30 -22.37
C ASP A 259 2.66 4.73 -21.88
N LYS A 260 1.63 4.98 -21.10
CA LYS A 260 1.36 6.30 -20.54
C LYS A 260 2.12 6.53 -19.24
N GLY A 261 2.31 5.48 -18.44
CA GLY A 261 2.99 5.56 -17.16
C GLY A 261 2.31 6.50 -16.15
N THR A 262 0.99 6.67 -16.21
CA THR A 262 0.24 7.51 -15.29
C THR A 262 -0.11 6.72 -14.03
N LEU A 263 0.33 7.20 -12.88
CA LEU A 263 0.13 6.51 -11.60
C LEU A 263 -0.27 7.49 -10.51
N ASN A 264 -1.43 7.28 -9.90
CA ASN A 264 -1.93 8.06 -8.77
C ASN A 264 -1.91 7.21 -7.49
N LEU A 265 -1.06 7.57 -6.53
CA LEU A 265 -0.99 6.93 -5.21
C LEU A 265 -1.64 7.85 -4.17
N LYS A 266 -2.83 7.47 -3.70
CA LYS A 266 -3.63 8.27 -2.77
C LYS A 266 -3.55 7.77 -1.33
N GLY A 267 -3.13 6.54 -1.13
CA GLY A 267 -2.98 5.87 0.15
C GLY A 267 -2.26 4.53 0.00
N GLY A 268 -2.18 3.79 1.10
CA GLY A 268 -1.53 2.48 1.15
C GLY A 268 -0.13 2.50 1.76
N THR A 269 0.46 1.33 1.83
CA THR A 269 1.80 1.10 2.40
C THR A 269 2.69 0.45 1.34
N PHE A 270 3.84 1.04 1.05
CA PHE A 270 4.73 0.65 -0.02
C PHE A 270 6.13 0.34 0.52
N THR A 271 6.47 -0.94 0.59
CA THR A 271 7.73 -1.44 1.16
C THR A 271 8.58 -2.08 0.07
N GLY A 272 9.61 -1.39 -0.36
CA GLY A 272 10.71 -1.96 -1.15
C GLY A 272 11.73 -2.65 -0.24
N ALA A 273 12.58 -3.50 -0.82
CA ALA A 273 13.69 -4.08 -0.08
C ALA A 273 14.66 -3.02 0.46
N ALA A 274 15.44 -3.38 1.46
CA ALA A 274 16.45 -2.48 2.01
C ALA A 274 17.41 -1.97 0.92
N GLY A 275 17.51 -0.65 0.79
CA GLY A 275 18.32 0.01 -0.23
C GLY A 275 17.66 0.15 -1.61
N GLN A 276 16.40 -0.27 -1.75
CA GLN A 276 15.57 -0.03 -2.93
C GLN A 276 14.60 1.13 -2.67
N ASP A 277 14.27 1.87 -3.73
CA ASP A 277 13.22 2.88 -3.66
C ASP A 277 11.84 2.21 -3.52
N ALA A 278 10.94 2.79 -2.71
CA ALA A 278 9.57 2.30 -2.60
C ALA A 278 8.83 2.43 -3.94
N VAL A 279 9.06 3.55 -4.64
CA VAL A 279 8.54 3.82 -5.99
C VAL A 279 9.71 4.15 -6.90
N ALA A 280 9.89 3.37 -7.95
CA ALA A 280 11.00 3.52 -8.88
C ALA A 280 10.54 3.57 -10.35
N ALA A 281 11.40 4.12 -11.20
CA ALA A 281 11.19 4.12 -12.63
C ALA A 281 11.60 2.79 -13.26
N MET A 282 10.78 2.27 -14.18
CA MET A 282 11.15 1.10 -14.98
C MET A 282 12.46 1.37 -15.74
N ASN A 283 13.36 0.39 -15.75
CA ASN A 283 14.68 0.46 -16.39
C ASN A 283 15.54 1.67 -15.97
N GLY A 284 15.27 2.28 -14.81
CA GLY A 284 15.98 3.45 -14.31
C GLY A 284 15.75 4.74 -15.12
N GLN A 285 14.70 4.80 -15.95
CA GLN A 285 14.37 5.99 -16.73
C GLN A 285 13.60 7.01 -15.88
N ALA A 286 14.31 7.95 -15.27
CA ALA A 286 13.75 8.93 -14.34
C ALA A 286 12.52 9.70 -14.91
N SER A 287 12.42 9.88 -16.24
CA SER A 287 11.27 10.52 -16.87
C SER A 287 9.93 9.81 -16.63
N TYR A 288 9.94 8.52 -16.34
CA TYR A 288 8.72 7.78 -15.99
C TYR A 288 8.14 8.17 -14.64
N LEU A 289 8.93 8.79 -13.76
CA LEU A 289 8.43 9.32 -12.49
C LEU A 289 7.64 10.62 -12.66
N ASN A 290 7.75 11.31 -13.80
CA ASN A 290 6.96 12.53 -14.08
C ASN A 290 5.44 12.24 -14.23
N GLY A 291 5.07 10.98 -14.45
CA GLY A 291 3.67 10.54 -14.51
C GLY A 291 3.13 10.04 -13.16
N VAL A 292 3.90 10.15 -12.09
CA VAL A 292 3.51 9.67 -10.75
C VAL A 292 3.09 10.84 -9.89
N ASP A 293 1.86 10.79 -9.38
CA ASP A 293 1.30 11.74 -8.42
C ASP A 293 1.00 11.04 -7.09
N ILE A 294 1.65 11.49 -6.01
CA ILE A 294 1.46 10.95 -4.67
C ILE A 294 0.76 11.98 -3.79
N THR A 295 -0.43 11.65 -3.31
CA THR A 295 -1.21 12.52 -2.41
C THR A 295 -1.37 11.94 -1.00
N GLY A 296 -1.01 10.67 -0.79
CA GLY A 296 -1.09 9.99 0.50
C GLY A 296 -0.27 8.70 0.54
N GLY A 297 -0.26 8.02 1.69
CA GLY A 297 0.40 6.73 1.87
C GLY A 297 1.69 6.78 2.69
N ALA A 298 2.25 5.59 2.90
CA ALA A 298 3.45 5.34 3.68
C ALA A 298 4.49 4.58 2.85
N TYR A 299 5.74 5.04 2.85
CA TYR A 299 6.79 4.58 1.94
C TYR A 299 8.06 4.22 2.71
N SER A 300 8.76 3.19 2.27
CA SER A 300 10.04 2.78 2.85
C SER A 300 11.23 3.68 2.43
N SER A 301 11.06 4.53 1.43
CA SER A 301 12.06 5.50 0.96
C SER A 301 11.45 6.87 0.67
N ASP A 302 12.32 7.88 0.50
CA ASP A 302 11.97 9.24 0.08
C ASP A 302 11.20 9.24 -1.27
N VAL A 303 10.06 9.89 -1.29
CA VAL A 303 9.21 10.07 -2.49
C VAL A 303 8.94 11.55 -2.80
N SER A 304 9.66 12.47 -2.18
CA SER A 304 9.43 13.92 -2.27
C SER A 304 9.35 14.46 -3.70
N GLN A 305 10.08 13.86 -4.65
CA GLN A 305 10.05 14.25 -6.06
C GLN A 305 8.72 13.93 -6.79
N MET A 306 7.88 13.05 -6.21
CA MET A 306 6.62 12.59 -6.80
C MET A 306 5.40 13.07 -6.01
N VAL A 307 5.62 13.81 -4.91
CA VAL A 307 4.51 14.34 -4.09
C VAL A 307 3.76 15.41 -4.88
N ALA A 308 2.47 15.21 -5.04
CA ALA A 308 1.59 16.12 -5.78
C ALA A 308 1.50 17.51 -5.12
N THR A 309 1.30 18.54 -5.94
CA THR A 309 1.11 19.90 -5.45
C THR A 309 -0.02 19.97 -4.42
N GLY A 310 0.26 20.60 -3.27
CA GLY A 310 -0.69 20.74 -2.16
C GLY A 310 -0.57 19.62 -1.12
N SER A 311 0.17 18.55 -1.39
CA SER A 311 0.57 17.56 -0.40
C SER A 311 1.98 17.85 0.12
N SER A 312 2.37 17.17 1.20
CA SER A 312 3.66 17.29 1.85
C SER A 312 4.14 15.94 2.36
N GLU A 313 5.43 15.81 2.61
CA GLU A 313 6.03 14.62 3.16
C GLU A 313 6.38 14.81 4.65
N LEU A 314 6.14 13.79 5.46
CA LEU A 314 6.59 13.70 6.85
C LEU A 314 7.54 12.51 6.99
N VAL A 315 8.75 12.77 7.45
CA VAL A 315 9.74 11.74 7.77
C VAL A 315 9.68 11.43 9.27
N LYS A 316 9.21 10.24 9.60
CA LYS A 316 9.14 9.73 10.96
C LYS A 316 10.53 9.44 11.54
N ALA A 317 10.70 9.59 12.83
CA ALA A 317 11.97 9.32 13.50
C ALA A 317 12.39 7.84 13.47
N SER A 318 11.41 6.93 13.34
CA SER A 318 11.65 5.48 13.29
C SER A 318 10.52 4.75 12.55
N GLY A 319 10.78 3.49 12.20
CA GLY A 319 9.84 2.60 11.51
C GLY A 319 10.25 2.32 10.06
N ASP A 320 9.72 1.23 9.50
CA ASP A 320 10.13 0.75 8.18
C ASP A 320 9.59 1.64 7.02
N ASN A 321 8.36 2.17 7.16
CA ASN A 321 7.75 3.08 6.19
C ASN A 321 7.69 4.49 6.78
N ARG A 322 8.85 5.09 6.95
CA ARG A 322 9.04 6.37 7.62
C ARG A 322 8.55 7.57 6.83
N TYR A 323 8.48 7.47 5.51
CA TYR A 323 8.11 8.57 4.63
C TYR A 323 6.60 8.54 4.42
N GLN A 324 5.92 9.50 5.03
CA GLN A 324 4.46 9.61 5.00
C GLN A 324 4.05 10.77 4.11
N VAL A 325 3.14 10.57 3.18
CA VAL A 325 2.60 11.66 2.36
C VAL A 325 1.19 12.01 2.83
N GLY A 326 0.89 13.31 2.89
CA GLY A 326 -0.40 13.82 3.33
C GLY A 326 -0.41 15.34 3.48
N GLN A 327 -1.29 15.85 4.33
CA GLN A 327 -1.43 17.28 4.63
C GLN A 327 -0.68 17.60 5.94
N TYR A 328 0.64 17.75 5.87
CA TYR A 328 1.48 18.08 7.03
C TYR A 328 1.88 19.55 7.03
N THR A 329 2.11 20.10 8.22
CA THR A 329 2.58 21.47 8.45
C THR A 329 3.63 21.50 9.56
N SER A 330 4.30 22.63 9.73
CA SER A 330 5.21 22.84 10.86
C SER A 330 4.52 22.73 12.24
N SER A 331 3.20 22.80 12.30
CA SER A 331 2.40 22.63 13.53
C SER A 331 1.89 21.19 13.71
N THR A 332 2.20 20.26 12.80
CA THR A 332 1.85 18.85 12.95
C THR A 332 2.59 18.28 14.18
N ASN A 333 1.86 17.54 15.01
CA ASN A 333 2.43 16.98 16.24
C ASN A 333 3.64 16.08 15.95
N GLY A 334 4.70 16.27 16.72
CA GLY A 334 5.97 15.55 16.56
C GLY A 334 6.94 16.18 15.56
N VAL A 335 6.51 17.10 14.70
CA VAL A 335 7.41 17.79 13.77
C VAL A 335 8.36 18.71 14.54
N THR A 336 9.66 18.52 14.29
CA THR A 336 10.75 19.34 14.90
C THR A 336 11.51 20.15 13.86
N ALA A 337 11.54 19.68 12.61
CA ALA A 337 12.27 20.34 11.53
C ALA A 337 11.48 20.34 10.21
N ALA A 338 11.76 21.31 9.35
CA ALA A 338 11.15 21.45 8.04
C ALA A 338 12.17 21.93 7.00
N THR A 339 12.00 21.47 5.78
CA THR A 339 12.76 21.90 4.59
C THR A 339 11.90 21.91 3.35
N GLN A 340 12.46 22.34 2.23
CA GLN A 340 11.94 22.05 0.89
C GLN A 340 12.91 21.13 0.15
N LEU A 341 12.39 20.05 -0.42
CA LEU A 341 13.14 19.11 -1.23
C LEU A 341 12.36 18.84 -2.51
N ASN A 342 12.98 19.01 -3.66
CA ASN A 342 12.34 18.85 -4.98
C ASN A 342 11.06 19.69 -5.17
N GLY A 343 10.97 20.84 -4.49
CA GLY A 343 9.75 21.70 -4.51
C GLY A 343 8.66 21.29 -3.52
N THR A 344 8.82 20.17 -2.84
CA THR A 344 7.88 19.65 -1.83
C THR A 344 8.27 20.13 -0.42
N ASN A 345 7.28 20.48 0.39
CA ASN A 345 7.52 20.71 1.82
C ASN A 345 7.75 19.36 2.52
N VAL A 346 8.90 19.19 3.14
CA VAL A 346 9.26 17.98 3.88
C VAL A 346 9.44 18.33 5.36
N PHE A 347 8.74 17.62 6.20
CA PHE A 347 8.72 17.76 7.66
C PHE A 347 9.37 16.56 8.31
N PHE A 348 10.05 16.76 9.44
CA PHE A 348 10.79 15.72 10.14
C PHE A 348 10.43 15.69 11.63
N GLU A 349 10.24 14.51 12.18
CA GLU A 349 10.15 14.30 13.61
C GLU A 349 11.54 14.40 14.30
N SER A 350 12.62 14.19 13.54
CA SER A 350 14.01 14.23 14.02
C SER A 350 14.83 15.27 13.25
N LEU A 351 15.42 16.24 13.98
CA LEU A 351 16.36 17.18 13.37
C LEU A 351 17.64 16.50 12.85
N ASN A 352 18.09 15.43 13.52
CA ASN A 352 19.24 14.64 13.05
C ASN A 352 18.96 14.00 11.68
N ASP A 353 17.75 13.53 11.45
CA ASP A 353 17.36 12.97 10.15
C ASP A 353 17.27 14.08 9.09
N ALA A 354 16.70 15.24 9.45
CA ALA A 354 16.55 16.36 8.54
C ALA A 354 17.89 16.87 7.98
N VAL A 355 18.93 17.00 8.81
CA VAL A 355 20.24 17.48 8.37
C VAL A 355 21.00 16.45 7.52
N ASN A 356 20.66 15.16 7.65
CA ASN A 356 21.29 14.07 6.91
C ASN A 356 20.48 13.60 5.69
N GLN A 357 19.29 14.15 5.47
CA GLN A 357 18.48 13.80 4.31
C GLN A 357 19.20 14.20 3.02
N LYS A 358 19.31 13.26 2.09
CA LYS A 358 19.97 13.49 0.80
C LYS A 358 19.30 14.64 0.03
N GLY A 359 20.08 15.55 -0.49
CA GLY A 359 19.62 16.70 -1.29
C GLY A 359 19.20 17.91 -0.46
N VAL A 360 19.13 17.82 0.85
CA VAL A 360 18.84 18.96 1.73
C VAL A 360 20.03 19.91 1.80
N THR A 361 19.76 21.22 1.66
CA THR A 361 20.76 22.29 1.77
C THR A 361 20.41 23.29 2.89
N SER A 362 19.17 23.30 3.36
CA SER A 362 18.74 24.16 4.45
C SER A 362 17.65 23.47 5.28
N VAL A 363 17.66 23.65 6.58
CA VAL A 363 16.69 23.10 7.54
C VAL A 363 16.23 24.19 8.49
N ASN A 364 14.93 24.35 8.67
CA ASN A 364 14.35 25.19 9.72
C ASN A 364 13.94 24.33 10.91
N VAL A 365 14.44 24.67 12.11
CA VAL A 365 13.98 24.08 13.37
C VAL A 365 12.70 24.80 13.76
N VAL A 366 11.56 24.12 13.67
CA VAL A 366 10.22 24.73 13.83
C VAL A 366 9.56 24.42 15.18
N ALA A 367 10.11 23.47 15.93
CA ALA A 367 9.76 23.19 17.32
C ALA A 367 11.01 22.79 18.10
N ASN A 368 10.88 22.61 19.43
CA ASN A 368 12.01 22.22 20.27
C ASN A 368 12.65 20.92 19.78
N ALA A 369 13.94 20.94 19.53
CA ALA A 369 14.68 19.85 18.94
C ALA A 369 16.03 19.62 19.60
N THR A 370 16.59 18.43 19.39
CA THR A 370 17.94 18.07 19.81
C THR A 370 18.80 17.77 18.59
N LEU A 371 20.02 18.31 18.57
CA LEU A 371 21.04 18.02 17.54
C LEU A 371 22.32 17.52 18.23
N THR A 372 22.67 16.27 17.98
CA THR A 372 23.80 15.59 18.64
C THR A 372 24.95 15.27 17.70
N GLN A 373 24.81 15.64 16.44
CA GLN A 373 25.81 15.37 15.39
C GLN A 373 26.10 16.63 14.58
N PRO A 374 27.29 16.72 13.94
CA PRO A 374 27.64 17.84 13.09
C PRO A 374 26.64 18.03 11.96
N VAL A 375 26.33 19.29 11.64
CA VAL A 375 25.62 19.64 10.41
C VAL A 375 26.55 19.34 9.23
N PRO A 376 26.14 18.55 8.24
CA PRO A 376 26.95 18.24 7.07
C PRO A 376 27.37 19.50 6.31
N THR A 377 28.56 19.44 5.68
CA THR A 377 29.04 20.54 4.82
C THR A 377 28.04 20.82 3.70
N GLY A 378 27.69 22.08 3.49
CA GLY A 378 26.71 22.52 2.51
C GLY A 378 25.26 22.56 3.04
N VAL A 379 25.01 22.10 4.25
CA VAL A 379 23.71 22.24 4.91
C VAL A 379 23.78 23.42 5.88
N SER A 380 22.71 24.22 5.92
CA SER A 380 22.50 25.29 6.91
C SER A 380 21.29 24.98 7.78
N VAL A 381 21.40 25.27 9.10
CA VAL A 381 20.30 25.12 10.04
C VAL A 381 19.88 26.47 10.56
N THR A 382 18.59 26.77 10.57
CA THR A 382 18.04 28.00 11.17
C THR A 382 17.06 27.63 12.30
N VAL A 383 17.40 28.03 13.52
CA VAL A 383 16.51 27.88 14.68
C VAL A 383 15.50 29.02 14.69
N MET A 384 14.24 28.70 14.51
CA MET A 384 13.17 29.69 14.39
C MET A 384 12.85 30.37 15.71
N ALA A 385 12.27 31.55 15.68
CA ALA A 385 11.82 32.25 16.87
C ALA A 385 10.93 31.38 17.78
N ASN A 386 11.09 31.56 19.09
CA ASN A 386 10.35 30.80 20.13
C ASN A 386 10.59 29.27 20.14
N THR A 387 11.62 28.79 19.47
CA THR A 387 12.05 27.37 19.51
C THR A 387 13.34 27.21 20.32
N THR A 388 13.56 26.01 20.84
CA THR A 388 14.75 25.66 21.59
C THR A 388 15.54 24.57 20.88
N LEU A 389 16.80 24.83 20.58
CA LEU A 389 17.76 23.82 20.16
C LEU A 389 18.56 23.34 21.36
N THR A 390 18.44 22.07 21.72
CA THR A 390 19.33 21.40 22.66
C THR A 390 20.49 20.78 21.91
N ALA A 391 21.73 21.11 22.24
CA ALA A 391 22.85 20.69 21.43
C ALA A 391 24.17 20.52 22.20
N SER A 392 25.06 19.67 21.61
CA SER A 392 26.44 19.46 22.10
C SER A 392 27.37 19.15 20.93
N GLY A 393 28.69 19.28 21.15
CA GLY A 393 29.71 19.00 20.16
C GLY A 393 29.94 20.15 19.15
N ASN A 394 30.44 19.85 17.96
CA ASN A 394 30.68 20.86 16.93
C ASN A 394 29.62 20.76 15.85
N LEU A 395 28.72 21.74 15.80
CA LEU A 395 27.56 21.72 14.91
C LEU A 395 27.83 22.35 13.52
N GLY A 396 28.83 23.23 13.42
CA GLY A 396 29.07 23.96 12.16
C GLY A 396 28.06 25.09 11.90
N ASN A 397 27.39 25.10 10.76
CA ASN A 397 26.57 26.22 10.27
C ASN A 397 25.15 26.20 10.86
N VAL A 398 24.96 26.89 12.00
CA VAL A 398 23.67 27.07 12.65
C VAL A 398 23.42 28.54 12.93
N ALA A 399 22.29 29.07 12.49
CA ALA A 399 21.79 30.42 12.75
C ALA A 399 20.60 30.40 13.72
N PHE A 400 20.39 31.49 14.43
CA PHE A 400 19.26 31.65 15.36
C PHE A 400 18.48 32.93 15.06
N GLN A 401 17.18 32.82 14.96
CA GLN A 401 16.30 33.96 14.89
C GLN A 401 16.12 34.61 16.27
N ASN A 402 15.74 35.89 16.31
CA ASN A 402 15.47 36.60 17.56
C ASN A 402 14.46 35.85 18.45
N GLY A 403 14.79 35.62 19.71
CA GLY A 403 13.98 34.88 20.69
C GLY A 403 14.08 33.34 20.56
N ALA A 404 14.90 32.83 19.66
CA ALA A 404 15.26 31.41 19.66
C ALA A 404 16.25 31.11 20.81
N LYS A 405 16.26 29.86 21.29
CA LYS A 405 17.08 29.46 22.42
C LYS A 405 18.04 28.35 22.07
N LEU A 406 19.23 28.40 22.67
CA LEU A 406 20.18 27.30 22.70
C LEU A 406 20.30 26.79 24.14
N VAL A 407 20.17 25.48 24.30
CA VAL A 407 20.47 24.80 25.59
C VAL A 407 21.65 23.86 25.38
N VAL A 408 22.70 24.08 26.16
CA VAL A 408 23.87 23.19 26.25
C VAL A 408 23.74 22.38 27.52
N PRO A 409 23.65 21.03 27.45
CA PRO A 409 23.50 20.19 28.64
C PRO A 409 24.68 20.33 29.63
N ASP A 410 24.40 20.04 30.90
CA ASP A 410 25.41 20.10 31.96
C ASP A 410 26.62 19.21 31.63
N GLY A 411 27.79 19.76 31.93
CA GLY A 411 29.06 19.09 31.66
C GLY A 411 29.48 19.03 30.18
N GLN A 412 28.68 19.61 29.27
CA GLN A 412 28.94 19.60 27.82
C GLN A 412 29.32 21.01 27.31
N THR A 413 29.85 21.02 26.08
CA THR A 413 30.08 22.25 25.33
C THR A 413 29.54 22.08 23.91
N VAL A 414 29.18 23.18 23.27
CA VAL A 414 28.82 23.19 21.83
C VAL A 414 29.63 24.27 21.13
N THR A 415 30.09 23.97 19.94
CA THR A 415 30.72 24.93 19.03
C THR A 415 29.80 25.21 17.83
N ILE A 416 29.43 26.47 17.66
CA ILE A 416 28.54 26.93 16.59
C ILE A 416 29.26 28.05 15.84
N ASN A 417 29.44 27.91 14.54
CA ASN A 417 30.12 28.90 13.68
C ASN A 417 31.50 29.29 14.25
N GLY A 418 32.25 28.33 14.79
CA GLY A 418 33.57 28.55 15.41
C GLY A 418 33.55 29.16 16.80
N LYS A 419 32.41 29.54 17.37
CA LYS A 419 32.27 30.05 18.72
C LYS A 419 31.81 28.96 19.69
N GLN A 420 32.53 28.79 20.79
CA GLN A 420 32.20 27.79 21.81
C GLN A 420 31.25 28.37 22.87
N TYR A 421 30.30 27.55 23.28
CA TYR A 421 29.35 27.81 24.37
C TYR A 421 29.43 26.68 25.40
N SER A 422 29.52 27.05 26.70
CA SER A 422 29.50 26.11 27.82
C SER A 422 28.10 25.78 28.26
N ALA A 423 27.95 24.78 29.14
CA ALA A 423 26.67 24.40 29.71
C ALA A 423 25.80 25.61 30.16
N GLY A 424 24.53 25.55 29.87
CA GLY A 424 23.56 26.58 30.19
C GLY A 424 22.59 26.91 29.05
N SER A 425 21.70 27.88 29.31
CA SER A 425 20.72 28.39 28.34
C SER A 425 21.17 29.74 27.81
N TYR A 426 20.98 29.93 26.49
CA TYR A 426 21.28 31.15 25.76
C TYR A 426 20.06 31.54 24.91
N GLU A 427 19.84 32.85 24.78
CA GLU A 427 18.76 33.38 23.94
C GLU A 427 19.34 34.26 22.83
N ALA A 428 18.80 34.11 21.64
CA ALA A 428 19.22 34.84 20.46
C ALA A 428 18.64 36.28 20.47
N LYS A 429 19.52 37.23 20.19
CA LYS A 429 19.16 38.66 20.00
C LYS A 429 18.82 38.95 18.55
N GLY A 430 18.39 40.17 18.25
CA GLY A 430 17.99 40.61 16.93
C GLY A 430 19.08 40.50 15.85
N ASP A 431 20.35 40.48 16.24
CA ASP A 431 21.52 40.28 15.36
C ASP A 431 21.91 38.78 15.21
N GLY A 432 21.14 37.87 15.80
CA GLY A 432 21.41 36.42 15.84
C GLY A 432 22.48 36.00 16.84
N SER A 433 23.07 36.91 17.60
CA SER A 433 24.03 36.58 18.63
C SER A 433 23.36 35.91 19.85
N LEU A 434 24.01 34.88 20.42
CA LEU A 434 23.52 34.15 21.58
C LEU A 434 24.12 34.76 22.87
N ALA A 435 23.26 35.12 23.82
CA ALA A 435 23.65 35.65 25.14
C ALA A 435 22.93 34.86 26.25
N LYS A 436 23.61 34.68 27.40
CA LYS A 436 22.90 34.20 28.60
C LYS A 436 21.84 35.21 29.02
N PRO A 437 20.63 34.80 29.43
CA PRO A 437 19.64 35.70 29.99
C PRO A 437 20.26 36.48 31.18
N GLU A 438 20.01 37.77 31.23
CA GLU A 438 20.42 38.55 32.39
C GLU A 438 19.67 38.02 33.61
N THR A 439 20.40 37.54 34.60
CA THR A 439 19.80 37.22 35.89
C THR A 439 19.46 38.57 36.51
N THR A 440 18.20 38.95 36.52
CA THR A 440 17.73 40.08 37.32
C THR A 440 18.14 39.75 38.78
N PRO A 441 18.96 40.63 39.45
CA PRO A 441 19.28 40.36 40.83
C PRO A 441 17.96 40.30 41.59
N SER A 442 17.73 39.23 42.35
CA SER A 442 16.61 39.23 43.27
C SER A 442 16.81 40.38 44.24
N ALA A 443 15.81 41.25 44.35
CA ALA A 443 15.84 42.35 45.28
C ALA A 443 16.24 41.80 46.65
N PRO A 444 17.16 42.49 47.38
CA PRO A 444 17.57 42.03 48.72
C PRO A 444 16.31 41.88 49.56
N ALA A 445 16.21 40.75 50.24
CA ALA A 445 15.14 40.55 51.23
C ALA A 445 15.24 41.67 52.28
N ASP A 446 14.20 42.50 52.34
CA ASP A 446 14.09 43.58 53.32
C ASP A 446 14.10 42.98 54.75
N SER A 447 15.24 43.04 55.40
CA SER A 447 15.39 42.68 56.83
C SER A 447 14.88 43.82 57.68
N SER A 448 13.56 44.02 57.67
CA SER A 448 12.95 44.88 58.72
C SER A 448 12.98 44.15 60.07
N THR A 449 14.07 44.31 60.82
CA THR A 449 14.10 44.02 62.27
C THR A 449 13.10 44.89 62.93
N GLY A 450 12.00 44.29 63.41
CA GLY A 450 11.00 44.98 64.22
C GLY A 450 11.62 45.58 65.48
N LYS A 451 11.62 46.90 65.56
CA LYS A 451 11.82 47.59 66.82
C LYS A 451 10.52 47.59 67.66
N THR A 452 10.49 46.80 68.70
CA THR A 452 9.47 46.89 69.76
C THR A 452 9.58 48.23 70.50
N ASN A 453 8.53 49.02 70.45
CA ASN A 453 8.40 50.22 71.24
C ASN A 453 7.89 49.85 72.65
N PRO A 454 8.50 50.36 73.73
CA PRO A 454 8.07 50.06 75.09
C PRO A 454 6.80 50.81 75.46
N LYS A 455 5.88 50.15 76.13
CA LYS A 455 4.69 50.71 76.77
C LYS A 455 5.10 51.71 77.84
N THR A 456 4.63 52.96 77.73
CA THR A 456 4.47 53.85 78.87
C THR A 456 2.99 53.98 79.13
N GLY A 457 2.60 53.44 80.31
CA GLY A 457 1.30 53.71 80.89
C GLY A 457 1.34 55.02 81.66
N VAL A 458 0.26 55.78 81.63
CA VAL A 458 -0.13 56.67 82.75
C VAL A 458 -1.65 56.74 82.78
N ARG A 459 -2.18 56.69 83.99
CA ARG A 459 -3.55 56.83 84.51
C ARG A 459 -4.19 58.18 84.18
N ALA A 460 -5.44 58.22 84.01
CA ALA A 460 -6.52 58.82 84.81
C ALA A 460 -7.85 58.53 84.18
#